data_396d4c6ca77d05682b1bd49100e182f5
#
_entry.id   396d4c6ca77d05682b1bd49100e182f5
#
_cell.length_a   1.000
_cell.length_b   1.000
_cell.length_c   1.000
_cell.angle_alpha   90.00
_cell.angle_beta   90.00
_cell.angle_gamma   90.00
#
_symmetry.space_group_name_H-M   'P 1'
#
loop_
_entity.id
_entity.type
_entity.pdbx_description
1 polymer ?
#
loop_
_entity_poly.entity_id
_entity_poly.type
_entity_poly.pdbx_seq_one_letter_code
_entity_poly.pdbx_strand_id
1 'polypeptide(L)'
;AFYFDIRKDTLYCDDLSSTKRQACINLLGLVLDILLKWFAPILSFTTEEIYQILNKEKNSSIHLQVFPKIPENWKNEKLFTKWEKFKTIRKVVNAAIEVKRGKKDIGSSLEADIEVYLKDDYLKIVKDFDLPENFITSKAVAKQFIKEDKNLFKLNEVENINVLVKKAEGKKCPRCWKIFPGECVRCNTNK
;
A
#
# COMPACT_ATOMS: atom_id res chain seq x y z
N ALA A 1 2.97 4.63 -7.73
CA ALA A 1 3.29 5.10 -6.37
C ALA A 1 2.53 4.30 -5.30
N PHE A 2 1.19 4.26 -5.30
CA PHE A 2 0.38 3.65 -4.23
C PHE A 2 0.77 2.21 -3.87
N TYR A 3 0.83 1.30 -4.84
CA TYR A 3 1.18 -0.10 -4.61
C TYR A 3 2.57 -0.25 -3.98
N PHE A 4 3.56 0.46 -4.51
CA PHE A 4 4.93 0.39 -3.98
C PHE A 4 5.01 0.88 -2.53
N ASP A 5 4.27 1.94 -2.19
CA ASP A 5 4.30 2.48 -0.82
C ASP A 5 3.76 1.49 0.21
N ILE A 6 2.62 0.85 -0.06
CA ILE A 6 2.07 -0.14 0.88
C ILE A 6 2.91 -1.43 0.95
N ARG A 7 3.61 -1.79 -0.12
CA ARG A 7 4.42 -3.03 -0.17
C ARG A 7 5.82 -2.89 0.43
N LYS A 8 6.29 -1.68 0.71
CA LYS A 8 7.58 -1.46 1.41
C LYS A 8 7.66 -2.26 2.70
N ASP A 9 6.63 -2.21 3.52
CA ASP A 9 6.58 -2.93 4.79
C ASP A 9 6.72 -4.46 4.59
N THR A 10 5.98 -5.04 3.64
CA THR A 10 6.07 -6.45 3.26
C THR A 10 7.47 -6.82 2.76
N LEU A 11 8.05 -6.01 1.86
CA LEU A 11 9.34 -6.30 1.24
C LEU A 11 10.50 -6.26 2.24
N TYR A 12 10.47 -5.32 3.19
CA TYR A 12 11.58 -5.10 4.12
C TYR A 12 11.43 -5.82 5.46
N CYS A 13 10.19 -6.11 5.89
CA CYS A 13 9.93 -6.59 7.23
C CYS A 13 9.40 -8.02 7.31
N ASP A 14 8.76 -8.55 6.26
CA ASP A 14 8.29 -9.92 6.26
C ASP A 14 9.43 -10.92 6.06
N ASP A 15 9.23 -12.14 6.54
CA ASP A 15 10.15 -13.25 6.36
C ASP A 15 10.40 -13.56 4.88
N LEU A 16 11.59 -14.09 4.56
CA LEU A 16 11.95 -14.48 3.19
C LEU A 16 11.03 -15.55 2.63
N SER A 17 10.50 -16.43 3.46
CA SER A 17 9.56 -17.48 3.10
C SER A 17 8.11 -17.03 3.00
N SER A 18 7.79 -15.77 3.39
CA SER A 18 6.43 -15.23 3.34
C SER A 18 5.87 -15.28 1.92
N THR A 19 4.76 -15.99 1.75
CA THR A 19 4.03 -16.06 0.46
C THR A 19 3.66 -14.68 -0.07
N LYS A 20 3.27 -13.76 0.81
CA LYS A 20 2.93 -12.39 0.47
C LYS A 20 4.14 -11.63 -0.08
N ARG A 21 5.31 -11.79 0.55
CA ARG A 21 6.56 -11.19 0.11
C ARG A 21 6.99 -11.76 -1.25
N GLN A 22 6.94 -13.08 -1.42
CA GLN A 22 7.27 -13.73 -2.68
C GLN A 22 6.34 -13.30 -3.82
N ALA A 23 5.02 -13.25 -3.57
CA ALA A 23 4.06 -12.75 -4.54
C ALA A 23 4.33 -11.29 -4.95
N CYS A 24 4.73 -10.45 -3.99
CA CYS A 24 5.10 -9.07 -4.27
C CYS A 24 6.35 -8.99 -5.15
N ILE A 25 7.40 -9.75 -4.85
CA ILE A 25 8.64 -9.80 -5.64
C ILE A 25 8.35 -10.28 -7.06
N ASN A 26 7.57 -11.36 -7.22
CA ASN A 26 7.20 -11.88 -8.52
C ASN A 26 6.42 -10.86 -9.36
N LEU A 27 5.46 -10.16 -8.74
CA LEU A 27 4.71 -9.12 -9.43
C LEU A 27 5.61 -7.96 -9.86
N LEU A 28 6.55 -7.54 -9.00
CA LEU A 28 7.51 -6.48 -9.33
C LEU A 28 8.41 -6.89 -10.50
N GLY A 29 8.85 -8.15 -10.54
CA GLY A 29 9.62 -8.70 -11.67
C GLY A 29 8.84 -8.66 -12.98
N LEU A 30 7.57 -9.07 -12.96
CA LEU A 30 6.69 -9.00 -14.13
C LEU A 30 6.46 -7.56 -14.60
N VAL A 31 6.22 -6.63 -13.67
CA VAL A 31 6.05 -5.20 -14.00
C VAL A 31 7.34 -4.63 -14.60
N LEU A 32 8.50 -4.98 -14.05
CA LEU A 32 9.79 -4.54 -14.57
C LEU A 32 10.02 -5.04 -16.00
N ASP A 33 9.79 -6.32 -16.27
CA ASP A 33 9.92 -6.90 -17.63
C ASP A 33 9.03 -6.17 -18.64
N ILE A 34 7.77 -5.92 -18.29
CA ILE A 34 6.83 -5.18 -19.13
C ILE A 34 7.32 -3.75 -19.40
N LEU A 35 7.76 -3.05 -18.36
CA LEU A 35 8.22 -1.67 -18.48
C LEU A 35 9.48 -1.56 -19.32
N LEU A 36 10.44 -2.47 -19.16
CA LEU A 36 11.67 -2.51 -19.98
C LEU A 36 11.34 -2.62 -21.45
N LYS A 37 10.42 -3.52 -21.83
CA LYS A 37 10.00 -3.72 -23.20
C LYS A 37 9.25 -2.53 -23.78
N TRP A 38 8.36 -1.91 -22.99
CA TRP A 38 7.61 -0.74 -23.43
C TRP A 38 8.47 0.51 -23.60
N PHE A 39 9.45 0.70 -22.72
CA PHE A 39 10.33 1.87 -22.76
C PHE A 39 11.56 1.70 -23.65
N ALA A 40 11.86 0.50 -24.13
CA ALA A 40 13.02 0.25 -24.97
C ALA A 40 13.14 1.18 -26.18
N PRO A 41 12.06 1.51 -26.92
CA PRO A 41 12.15 2.47 -28.03
C PRO A 41 12.44 3.92 -27.62
N ILE A 42 12.22 4.28 -26.36
CA ILE A 42 12.35 5.66 -25.84
C ILE A 42 13.63 5.80 -25.02
N LEU A 43 13.90 4.84 -24.13
CA LEU A 43 15.03 4.82 -23.21
C LEU A 43 16.01 3.71 -23.57
N SER A 44 16.42 3.68 -24.85
CA SER A 44 17.15 2.57 -25.49
C SER A 44 18.36 2.08 -24.68
N PHE A 45 19.22 2.97 -24.22
CA PHE A 45 20.43 2.62 -23.48
C PHE A 45 20.12 2.16 -22.04
N THR A 46 19.25 2.89 -21.33
CA THR A 46 18.90 2.57 -19.95
C THR A 46 18.20 1.22 -19.84
N THR A 47 17.25 0.94 -20.75
CA THR A 47 16.54 -0.34 -20.73
C THR A 47 17.44 -1.51 -21.11
N GLU A 48 18.36 -1.31 -22.05
CA GLU A 48 19.34 -2.30 -22.43
C GLU A 48 20.30 -2.59 -21.25
N GLU A 49 20.82 -1.57 -20.60
CA GLU A 49 21.69 -1.73 -19.44
C GLU A 49 21.02 -2.56 -18.33
N ILE A 50 19.78 -2.20 -17.95
CA ILE A 50 19.02 -2.95 -16.96
C ILE A 50 18.75 -4.38 -17.43
N TYR A 51 18.40 -4.57 -18.69
CA TYR A 51 18.13 -5.87 -19.26
C TYR A 51 19.38 -6.78 -19.20
N GLN A 52 20.56 -6.26 -19.53
CA GLN A 52 21.84 -7.00 -19.48
C GLN A 52 22.24 -7.39 -18.05
N ILE A 53 21.90 -6.55 -17.04
CA ILE A 53 22.14 -6.88 -15.63
C ILE A 53 21.27 -8.06 -15.18
N LEU A 54 20.01 -8.11 -15.65
CA LEU A 54 19.05 -9.14 -15.28
C LEU A 54 19.25 -10.46 -16.04
N ASN A 55 19.66 -10.37 -17.31
CA ASN A 55 19.79 -11.51 -18.21
C ASN A 55 21.25 -11.79 -18.52
N LYS A 56 21.74 -12.92 -18.06
CA LYS A 56 23.15 -13.34 -18.27
C LYS A 56 23.40 -14.03 -19.60
N GLU A 57 22.42 -14.11 -20.48
CA GLU A 57 22.56 -14.74 -21.79
C GLU A 57 23.37 -13.86 -22.73
N LYS A 58 24.49 -14.41 -23.24
CA LYS A 58 25.31 -13.76 -24.25
C LYS A 58 24.49 -13.58 -25.54
N ASN A 59 24.58 -12.40 -26.15
CA ASN A 59 23.88 -12.04 -27.39
C ASN A 59 22.37 -11.86 -27.29
N SER A 60 21.83 -11.65 -26.09
CA SER A 60 20.44 -11.23 -25.87
C SER A 60 20.38 -9.70 -25.71
N SER A 61 19.35 -9.06 -26.25
CA SER A 61 19.11 -7.62 -26.12
C SER A 61 17.63 -7.35 -25.92
N ILE A 62 17.30 -6.31 -25.14
CA ILE A 62 15.92 -5.87 -24.97
C ILE A 62 15.28 -5.47 -26.30
N HIS A 63 16.07 -4.98 -27.27
CA HIS A 63 15.60 -4.57 -28.58
C HIS A 63 15.21 -5.72 -29.49
N LEU A 64 15.58 -6.94 -29.14
CA LEU A 64 15.15 -8.18 -29.83
C LEU A 64 13.90 -8.80 -29.18
N GLN A 65 13.41 -8.21 -28.09
CA GLN A 65 12.26 -8.73 -27.36
C GLN A 65 10.94 -8.26 -27.98
N VAL A 66 9.92 -9.11 -27.89
CA VAL A 66 8.57 -8.79 -28.36
C VAL A 66 7.78 -8.14 -27.22
N PHE A 67 6.89 -7.20 -27.54
CA PHE A 67 5.99 -6.60 -26.56
C PHE A 67 5.15 -7.68 -25.86
N PRO A 68 5.02 -7.62 -24.51
CA PRO A 68 4.31 -8.63 -23.76
C PRO A 68 2.82 -8.60 -24.03
N LYS A 69 2.22 -9.76 -24.17
CA LYS A 69 0.76 -9.90 -24.19
C LYS A 69 0.25 -9.97 -22.77
N ILE A 70 -0.64 -9.05 -22.40
CA ILE A 70 -1.27 -9.05 -21.08
C ILE A 70 -2.38 -10.10 -21.07
N PRO A 71 -2.36 -11.08 -20.14
CA PRO A 71 -3.41 -12.09 -20.06
C PRO A 71 -4.79 -11.46 -19.77
N GLU A 72 -5.80 -11.87 -20.55
CA GLU A 72 -7.16 -11.33 -20.40
C GLU A 72 -7.77 -11.62 -19.01
N ASN A 73 -7.39 -12.75 -18.39
CA ASN A 73 -7.85 -13.11 -17.04
C ASN A 73 -7.30 -12.21 -15.93
N TRP A 74 -6.37 -11.30 -16.22
CA TRP A 74 -5.93 -10.28 -15.28
C TRP A 74 -6.90 -9.11 -15.18
N LYS A 75 -7.80 -8.95 -16.16
CA LYS A 75 -8.86 -7.95 -16.09
C LYS A 75 -9.94 -8.40 -15.11
N ASN A 76 -10.16 -7.61 -14.06
CA ASN A 76 -11.16 -7.89 -13.04
C ASN A 76 -11.89 -6.60 -12.65
N GLU A 77 -12.99 -6.32 -13.35
CA GLU A 77 -13.81 -5.11 -13.15
C GLU A 77 -14.39 -5.01 -11.74
N LYS A 78 -14.77 -6.15 -11.14
CA LYS A 78 -15.29 -6.16 -9.75
C LYS A 78 -14.20 -5.73 -8.76
N LEU A 79 -12.99 -6.24 -8.92
CA LEU A 79 -11.85 -5.87 -8.10
C LEU A 79 -11.45 -4.41 -8.34
N PHE A 80 -11.45 -3.97 -9.58
CA PHE A 80 -11.17 -2.58 -9.94
C PHE A 80 -12.15 -1.62 -9.24
N THR A 81 -13.45 -1.85 -9.36
CA THR A 81 -14.49 -1.02 -8.71
C THR A 81 -14.33 -1.02 -7.18
N LYS A 82 -13.98 -2.16 -6.59
CA LYS A 82 -13.71 -2.27 -5.15
C LYS A 82 -12.51 -1.42 -4.73
N TRP A 83 -11.44 -1.45 -5.50
CA TRP A 83 -10.25 -0.63 -5.25
C TRP A 83 -10.52 0.87 -5.41
N GLU A 84 -11.31 1.30 -6.39
CA GLU A 84 -11.68 2.71 -6.55
C GLU A 84 -12.43 3.25 -5.33
N LYS A 85 -13.38 2.48 -4.81
CA LYS A 85 -14.08 2.84 -3.57
C LYS A 85 -13.12 2.86 -2.36
N PHE A 86 -12.20 1.90 -2.27
CA PHE A 86 -11.20 1.87 -1.21
C PHE A 86 -10.23 3.07 -1.29
N LYS A 87 -9.83 3.48 -2.47
CA LYS A 87 -9.01 4.69 -2.69
C LYS A 87 -9.70 5.95 -2.18
N THR A 88 -11.04 6.02 -2.34
CA THR A 88 -11.83 7.13 -1.79
C THR A 88 -11.74 7.17 -0.26
N ILE A 89 -11.87 6.02 0.41
CA ILE A 89 -11.69 5.93 1.88
C ILE A 89 -10.27 6.38 2.25
N ARG A 90 -9.26 5.87 1.56
CA ARG A 90 -7.87 6.21 1.80
C ARG A 90 -7.59 7.72 1.60
N LYS A 91 -8.23 8.37 0.63
CA LYS A 91 -8.13 9.83 0.43
C LYS A 91 -8.54 10.58 1.69
N VAL A 92 -9.66 10.20 2.32
CA VAL A 92 -10.15 10.83 3.56
C VAL A 92 -9.22 10.55 4.73
N VAL A 93 -8.76 9.31 4.88
CA VAL A 93 -7.81 8.91 5.94
C VAL A 93 -6.50 9.67 5.81
N ASN A 94 -5.92 9.75 4.62
CA ASN A 94 -4.67 10.48 4.40
C ASN A 94 -4.83 11.98 4.72
N ALA A 95 -5.94 12.60 4.31
CA ALA A 95 -6.22 13.99 4.63
C ALA A 95 -6.32 14.21 6.16
N ALA A 96 -6.99 13.30 6.88
CA ALA A 96 -7.07 13.36 8.34
C ALA A 96 -5.69 13.23 9.01
N ILE A 97 -4.84 12.32 8.51
CA ILE A 97 -3.46 12.14 8.99
C ILE A 97 -2.65 13.42 8.76
N GLU A 98 -2.74 14.04 7.58
CA GLU A 98 -1.99 15.26 7.26
C GLU A 98 -2.40 16.44 8.16
N VAL A 99 -3.68 16.57 8.54
CA VAL A 99 -4.11 17.56 9.51
C VAL A 99 -3.41 17.36 10.86
N LYS A 100 -3.29 16.10 11.32
CA LYS A 100 -2.59 15.77 12.57
C LYS A 100 -1.07 16.00 12.48
N ARG A 101 -0.47 15.69 11.33
CA ARG A 101 0.94 15.98 11.07
C ARG A 101 1.22 17.50 11.05
N GLY A 102 0.36 18.27 10.41
CA GLY A 102 0.47 19.73 10.39
C GLY A 102 0.41 20.36 11.78
N LYS A 103 -0.36 19.77 12.70
CA LYS A 103 -0.42 20.16 14.12
C LYS A 103 0.75 19.62 14.95
N LYS A 104 1.64 18.79 14.36
CA LYS A 104 2.74 18.12 15.04
C LYS A 104 2.29 17.13 16.15
N ASP A 105 1.05 16.66 16.12
CA ASP A 105 0.55 15.63 17.04
C ASP A 105 1.20 14.28 16.78
N ILE A 106 1.52 14.00 15.49
CA ILE A 106 2.24 12.83 15.00
C ILE A 106 3.33 13.27 14.00
N GLY A 107 4.44 12.54 13.96
CA GLY A 107 5.55 12.78 13.02
C GLY A 107 5.38 12.05 11.69
N SER A 108 4.77 10.86 11.71
CA SER A 108 4.53 10.04 10.54
C SER A 108 3.20 9.31 10.61
N SER A 109 2.70 8.82 9.47
CA SER A 109 1.48 8.00 9.41
C SER A 109 1.61 6.72 10.24
N LEU A 110 2.82 6.16 10.37
CA LEU A 110 3.10 4.99 11.21
C LEU A 110 2.95 5.24 12.71
N GLU A 111 2.80 6.49 13.14
CA GLU A 111 2.50 6.85 14.54
C GLU A 111 1.00 6.99 14.80
N ALA A 112 0.16 6.77 13.79
CA ALA A 112 -1.28 6.91 13.90
C ALA A 112 -1.99 5.60 14.27
N ASP A 113 -3.01 5.73 15.12
CA ASP A 113 -4.10 4.78 15.34
C ASP A 113 -5.37 5.38 14.73
N ILE A 114 -5.97 4.67 13.80
CA ILE A 114 -7.07 5.18 12.97
C ILE A 114 -8.38 4.45 13.30
N GLU A 115 -9.43 5.21 13.50
CA GLU A 115 -10.81 4.70 13.50
C GLU A 115 -11.54 5.31 12.30
N VAL A 116 -11.97 4.47 11.36
CA VAL A 116 -12.74 4.90 10.18
C VAL A 116 -14.20 4.53 10.37
N TYR A 117 -15.06 5.53 10.37
CA TYR A 117 -16.51 5.37 10.52
C TYR A 117 -17.15 5.40 9.13
N LEU A 118 -17.77 4.29 8.75
CA LEU A 118 -18.25 4.02 7.40
C LEU A 118 -19.72 3.63 7.40
N LYS A 119 -20.48 4.06 6.39
CA LYS A 119 -21.80 3.47 6.11
C LYS A 119 -21.65 2.07 5.50
N ASP A 120 -22.76 1.32 5.51
CA ASP A 120 -22.79 -0.12 5.21
C ASP A 120 -22.12 -0.52 3.89
N ASP A 121 -22.25 0.28 2.84
CA ASP A 121 -21.67 -0.01 1.53
C ASP A 121 -20.14 0.00 1.56
N TYR A 122 -19.55 0.98 2.25
CA TYR A 122 -18.10 1.07 2.44
C TYR A 122 -17.61 0.06 3.47
N LEU A 123 -18.41 -0.21 4.50
CA LEU A 123 -18.04 -1.17 5.54
C LEU A 123 -17.90 -2.59 4.97
N LYS A 124 -18.75 -3.00 4.03
CA LYS A 124 -18.63 -4.28 3.32
C LYS A 124 -17.33 -4.39 2.53
N ILE A 125 -16.91 -3.28 1.91
CA ILE A 125 -15.71 -3.24 1.08
C ILE A 125 -14.45 -3.45 1.90
N VAL A 126 -14.33 -2.76 3.03
CA VAL A 126 -13.10 -2.75 3.84
C VAL A 126 -12.82 -4.05 4.57
N LYS A 127 -13.80 -4.96 4.70
CA LYS A 127 -13.61 -6.25 5.35
C LYS A 127 -12.51 -7.12 4.72
N ASP A 128 -12.27 -6.94 3.42
CA ASP A 128 -11.30 -7.73 2.68
C ASP A 128 -9.92 -7.06 2.58
N PHE A 129 -9.76 -5.91 3.23
CA PHE A 129 -8.50 -5.15 3.21
C PHE A 129 -7.82 -5.14 4.58
N ASP A 130 -6.51 -5.33 4.59
CA ASP A 130 -5.68 -5.03 5.75
C ASP A 130 -5.56 -3.50 5.89
N LEU A 131 -6.37 -2.92 6.76
CA LEU A 131 -6.46 -1.47 6.91
C LEU A 131 -5.15 -0.84 7.39
N PRO A 132 -4.48 -1.37 8.44
CA PRO A 132 -3.19 -0.84 8.88
C PRO A 132 -2.12 -0.84 7.81
N GLU A 133 -2.09 -1.86 6.96
CA GLU A 133 -1.14 -1.93 5.85
C GLU A 133 -1.48 -0.91 4.78
N ASN A 134 -2.75 -0.86 4.35
CA ASN A 134 -3.17 -0.02 3.23
C ASN A 134 -3.20 1.47 3.56
N PHE A 135 -3.37 1.85 4.82
CA PHE A 135 -3.25 3.24 5.29
C PHE A 135 -1.82 3.60 5.72
N ILE A 136 -0.93 2.60 5.83
CA ILE A 136 0.46 2.76 6.31
C ILE A 136 0.44 3.33 7.73
N THR A 137 -0.28 2.68 8.64
CA THR A 137 -0.46 3.10 10.04
C THR A 137 -0.11 1.96 10.99
N SER A 138 0.09 2.27 12.26
CA SER A 138 0.32 1.24 13.29
C SER A 138 -0.93 0.42 13.55
N LYS A 139 -2.08 1.10 13.60
CA LYS A 139 -3.38 0.46 13.80
C LYS A 139 -4.44 1.17 12.96
N ALA A 140 -5.41 0.42 12.47
CA ALA A 140 -6.59 0.96 11.83
C ALA A 140 -7.76 -0.01 12.00
N VAL A 141 -8.92 0.52 12.35
CA VAL A 141 -10.15 -0.24 12.48
C VAL A 141 -11.30 0.46 11.77
N ALA A 142 -12.17 -0.32 11.14
CA ALA A 142 -13.40 0.19 10.58
C ALA A 142 -14.55 -0.01 11.58
N LYS A 143 -15.37 1.02 11.75
CA LYS A 143 -16.56 1.03 12.59
C LYS A 143 -17.77 1.47 11.77
N GLN A 144 -18.93 1.01 12.16
CA GLN A 144 -20.16 1.48 11.55
C GLN A 144 -20.43 2.92 11.93
N PHE A 145 -20.81 3.72 10.95
CA PHE A 145 -21.24 5.10 11.17
C PHE A 145 -22.61 5.11 11.85
N ILE A 146 -22.68 5.63 13.08
CA ILE A 146 -23.90 5.66 13.87
C ILE A 146 -24.47 7.08 13.93
N LYS A 147 -23.64 8.09 14.13
CA LYS A 147 -24.05 9.48 14.32
C LYS A 147 -22.93 10.46 13.93
N GLU A 148 -23.30 11.65 13.49
CA GLU A 148 -22.32 12.72 13.28
C GLU A 148 -21.72 13.15 14.62
N ASP A 149 -20.38 13.18 14.67
CA ASP A 149 -19.60 13.71 15.78
C ASP A 149 -18.67 14.81 15.26
N LYS A 150 -18.71 15.96 15.91
CA LYS A 150 -17.90 17.14 15.56
C LYS A 150 -16.38 16.90 15.68
N ASN A 151 -15.98 15.87 16.42
CA ASN A 151 -14.58 15.50 16.59
C ASN A 151 -14.03 14.65 15.44
N LEU A 152 -14.89 14.15 14.54
CA LEU A 152 -14.49 13.34 13.41
C LEU A 152 -14.11 14.22 12.22
N PHE A 153 -12.98 13.89 11.63
CA PHE A 153 -12.57 14.50 10.37
C PHE A 153 -13.43 14.00 9.21
N LYS A 154 -13.87 14.91 8.36
CA LYS A 154 -14.56 14.59 7.10
C LYS A 154 -14.04 15.49 5.98
N LEU A 155 -14.10 15.02 4.76
CA LEU A 155 -13.91 15.86 3.56
C LEU A 155 -15.29 16.28 3.03
N ASN A 156 -15.43 17.55 2.69
CA ASN A 156 -16.70 18.07 2.16
C ASN A 156 -17.13 17.42 0.84
N GLU A 157 -16.15 16.92 0.08
CA GLU A 157 -16.36 16.26 -1.22
C GLU A 157 -16.75 14.78 -1.10
N VAL A 158 -16.62 14.19 0.10
CA VAL A 158 -16.82 12.75 0.31
C VAL A 158 -17.76 12.52 1.47
N GLU A 159 -18.95 12.08 1.14
CA GLU A 159 -19.96 11.74 2.14
C GLU A 159 -19.76 10.33 2.72
N ASN A 160 -20.30 10.11 3.90
CA ASN A 160 -20.41 8.78 4.53
C ASN A 160 -19.07 8.14 4.98
N ILE A 161 -18.01 8.94 5.05
CA ILE A 161 -16.70 8.53 5.55
C ILE A 161 -16.22 9.56 6.56
N ASN A 162 -16.07 9.17 7.82
CA ASN A 162 -15.50 9.99 8.87
C ASN A 162 -14.32 9.29 9.51
N VAL A 163 -13.33 10.06 9.96
CA VAL A 163 -12.06 9.52 10.45
C VAL A 163 -11.68 10.17 11.77
N LEU A 164 -11.31 9.34 12.73
CA LEU A 164 -10.65 9.77 13.96
C LEU A 164 -9.19 9.30 13.92
N VAL A 165 -8.29 10.25 14.05
CA VAL A 165 -6.85 9.98 14.13
C VAL A 165 -6.39 10.22 15.56
N LYS A 166 -5.84 9.18 16.18
CA LYS A 166 -5.17 9.20 17.48
C LYS A 166 -3.69 8.92 17.31
N LYS A 167 -2.87 9.35 18.26
CA LYS A 167 -1.50 8.88 18.36
C LYS A 167 -1.48 7.45 18.85
N ALA A 168 -0.76 6.56 18.19
CA ALA A 168 -0.62 5.18 18.62
C ALA A 168 0.16 5.10 19.95
N GLU A 169 -0.29 4.24 20.86
CA GLU A 169 0.32 4.04 22.15
C GLU A 169 1.25 2.82 22.14
N GLY A 170 2.42 2.96 22.79
CA GLY A 170 3.37 1.88 22.95
C GLY A 170 4.79 2.20 22.52
N LYS A 171 5.55 1.18 22.15
CA LYS A 171 6.95 1.28 21.73
C LYS A 171 7.08 1.18 20.22
N LYS A 172 7.91 2.04 19.63
CA LYS A 172 8.22 2.03 18.20
C LYS A 172 9.17 0.88 17.87
N CYS A 173 8.76 0.02 16.96
CA CYS A 173 9.64 -1.04 16.45
C CYS A 173 10.79 -0.44 15.62
N PRO A 174 12.07 -0.79 15.90
CA PRO A 174 13.21 -0.21 15.18
C PRO A 174 13.29 -0.66 13.71
N ARG A 175 12.63 -1.78 13.34
CA ARG A 175 12.67 -2.32 11.98
C ARG A 175 11.49 -1.85 11.12
N CYS A 176 10.25 -2.04 11.56
CA CYS A 176 9.07 -1.66 10.77
C CYS A 176 8.50 -0.28 11.11
N TRP A 177 9.00 0.35 12.17
CA TRP A 177 8.64 1.68 12.66
C TRP A 177 7.18 1.84 13.12
N LYS A 178 6.40 0.77 13.10
CA LYS A 178 5.07 0.76 13.71
C LYS A 178 5.17 0.78 15.23
N ILE A 179 4.14 1.30 15.89
CA ILE A 179 4.04 1.37 17.34
C ILE A 179 3.12 0.24 17.84
N PHE A 180 3.57 -0.48 18.86
CA PHE A 180 2.84 -1.58 19.47
C PHE A 180 2.83 -1.42 21.00
N PRO A 181 1.76 -1.90 21.70
CA PRO A 181 1.70 -1.91 23.17
C PRO A 181 2.83 -2.77 23.80
N GLY A 182 3.33 -3.75 23.05
CA GLY A 182 4.43 -4.64 23.45
C GLY A 182 5.50 -4.72 22.37
N GLU A 183 6.20 -5.85 22.31
CA GLU A 183 7.20 -6.11 21.28
C GLU A 183 6.55 -6.48 19.93
N CYS A 184 7.20 -6.10 18.83
CA CYS A 184 6.77 -6.46 17.49
C CYS A 184 7.08 -7.93 17.21
N VAL A 185 6.10 -8.81 17.34
CA VAL A 185 6.26 -10.26 17.14
C VAL A 185 6.88 -10.56 15.76
N ARG A 186 6.34 -9.96 14.69
CA ARG A 186 6.84 -10.17 13.32
C ARG A 186 8.33 -9.86 13.14
N CYS A 187 8.79 -8.74 13.71
CA CYS A 187 10.17 -8.30 13.52
C CYS A 187 11.15 -8.97 14.49
N ASN A 188 10.67 -9.51 15.62
CA ASN A 188 11.51 -10.24 16.58
C ASN A 188 11.76 -11.69 16.15
N THR A 189 10.83 -12.31 15.42
CA THR A 189 10.99 -13.69 14.90
C THR A 189 11.87 -13.74 13.64
N ASN A 190 12.08 -12.62 12.97
CA ASN A 190 12.83 -12.52 11.70
C ASN A 190 14.20 -11.84 11.90
N LYS A 191 14.87 -12.13 12.99
CA LYS A 191 16.27 -11.70 13.23
C LYS A 191 17.25 -12.64 12.59
#